data_5d863199ccb8195626e41ee1fe192a14
#
_entry.id   5d863199ccb8195626e41ee1fe192a14
#
_cell.length_a   1.000
_cell.length_b   1.000
_cell.length_c   1.000
_cell.angle_alpha   90.00
_cell.angle_beta   90.00
_cell.angle_gamma   90.00
#
_symmetry.space_group_name_H-M   'P 1'
#
loop_
_entity.id
_entity.type
_entity.pdbx_description
1 polymer ?
#
loop_
_entity_poly.entity_id
_entity_poly.type
_entity_poly.pdbx_seq_one_letter_code
_entity_poly.pdbx_strand_id
1 'polypeptide(L)'
;MKILIVLTSHDTLGNTGEKTGFWLEELAAPYYVFKDAGAELTLASPLGGQPPLDPKSNLPDFQADETRRFENDEAAKNELANTV
;
A
#
# COMPACT_ATOMS: atom_id res chain seq x y z
N MET A 1 -7.71 18.44 4.98
CA MET A 1 -6.87 18.20 3.77
C MET A 1 -7.24 16.86 3.17
N LYS A 2 -7.35 16.80 1.87
CA LYS A 2 -7.64 15.56 1.15
C LYS A 2 -6.39 15.15 0.37
N ILE A 3 -5.97 13.88 0.51
CA ILE A 3 -4.77 13.36 -0.12
C ILE A 3 -5.12 12.11 -0.91
N LEU A 4 -4.66 12.04 -2.16
CA LEU A 4 -4.78 10.88 -3.02
C LEU A 4 -3.44 10.16 -3.07
N ILE A 5 -3.43 8.88 -2.71
CA ILE A 5 -2.26 8.01 -2.83
C ILE A 5 -2.52 7.03 -3.98
N VAL A 6 -1.66 7.06 -4.99
CA VAL A 6 -1.79 6.21 -6.18
C VAL A 6 -0.80 5.07 -6.10
N LEU A 7 -1.31 3.84 -6.25
CA LEU A 7 -0.53 2.61 -6.18
C LEU A 7 -0.50 1.94 -7.55
N THR A 8 0.56 1.16 -7.80
CA THR A 8 0.66 0.43 -9.07
C THR A 8 -0.32 -0.74 -9.13
N SER A 9 -0.81 -1.06 -10.33
CA SER A 9 -1.54 -2.30 -10.60
C SER A 9 -0.66 -3.33 -11.32
N HIS A 10 0.61 -3.02 -11.53
CA HIS A 10 1.56 -3.90 -12.21
C HIS A 10 2.07 -4.98 -11.25
N ASP A 11 1.90 -6.25 -11.61
CA ASP A 11 2.14 -7.38 -10.69
C ASP A 11 3.30 -8.29 -11.10
N THR A 12 3.94 -8.01 -12.23
CA THR A 12 5.04 -8.82 -12.75
C THR A 12 6.21 -7.91 -13.13
N LEU A 13 7.43 -8.26 -12.67
CA LEU A 13 8.62 -7.47 -12.93
C LEU A 13 9.14 -7.74 -14.35
N GLY A 14 8.78 -6.85 -15.28
CA GLY A 14 9.19 -6.96 -16.69
C GLY A 14 8.83 -8.32 -17.28
N ASN A 15 9.79 -8.95 -17.96
CA ASN A 15 9.61 -10.27 -18.56
C ASN A 15 10.21 -11.40 -17.72
N THR A 16 10.50 -11.16 -16.45
CA THR A 16 11.18 -12.14 -15.58
C THR A 16 10.24 -13.19 -15.01
N GLY A 17 8.93 -12.93 -15.00
CA GLY A 17 7.95 -13.78 -14.32
C GLY A 17 7.93 -13.61 -12.81
N GLU A 18 8.78 -12.77 -12.25
CA GLU A 18 8.80 -12.50 -10.80
C GLU A 18 7.63 -11.60 -10.39
N LYS A 19 7.03 -11.91 -9.25
CA LYS A 19 5.96 -11.09 -8.69
C LYS A 19 6.52 -9.77 -8.18
N THR A 20 5.78 -8.69 -8.42
CA THR A 20 6.07 -7.36 -7.91
C THR A 20 4.75 -6.66 -7.58
N GLY A 21 4.84 -5.44 -7.14
CA GLY A 21 3.69 -4.62 -6.80
C GLY A 21 4.16 -3.38 -6.04
N PHE A 22 3.27 -2.75 -5.27
CA PHE A 22 3.68 -1.63 -4.44
C PHE A 22 4.55 -2.12 -3.27
N TRP A 23 5.40 -1.24 -2.76
CA TRP A 23 6.25 -1.52 -1.60
C TRP A 23 5.51 -1.13 -0.33
N LEU A 24 5.34 -2.06 0.60
CA LEU A 24 4.46 -1.88 1.77
C LEU A 24 4.84 -0.66 2.62
N GLU A 25 6.13 -0.47 2.94
CA GLU A 25 6.56 0.67 3.74
C GLU A 25 6.33 2.00 3.04
N GLU A 26 6.48 2.04 1.72
CA GLU A 26 6.25 3.25 0.93
C GLU A 26 4.77 3.69 0.95
N LEU A 27 3.86 2.77 1.20
CA LEU A 27 2.47 3.09 1.46
C LEU A 27 2.23 3.40 2.93
N ALA A 28 2.67 2.51 3.83
CA ALA A 28 2.32 2.58 5.25
C ALA A 28 2.90 3.81 5.93
N ALA A 29 4.15 4.17 5.65
CA ALA A 29 4.79 5.32 6.29
C ALA A 29 4.07 6.63 5.97
N PRO A 30 3.88 7.02 4.69
CA PRO A 30 3.15 8.26 4.38
C PRO A 30 1.67 8.16 4.75
N TYR A 31 1.06 6.99 4.64
CA TYR A 31 -0.34 6.79 5.01
C TYR A 31 -0.61 7.27 6.43
N TYR A 32 0.21 6.82 7.40
CA TYR A 32 -0.01 7.19 8.78
C TYR A 32 0.47 8.61 9.12
N VAL A 33 1.49 9.11 8.45
CA VAL A 33 1.89 10.52 8.61
C VAL A 33 0.70 11.43 8.30
N PHE A 34 0.02 11.19 7.20
CA PHE A 34 -1.11 12.02 6.79
C PHE A 34 -2.37 11.73 7.61
N LYS A 35 -2.65 10.46 7.89
CA LYS A 35 -3.82 10.07 8.66
C LYS A 35 -3.75 10.61 10.09
N ASP A 36 -2.61 10.49 10.73
CA ASP A 36 -2.42 10.98 12.10
C ASP A 36 -2.44 12.52 12.16
N ALA A 37 -2.17 13.18 11.04
CA ALA A 37 -2.32 14.64 10.91
C ALA A 37 -3.75 15.08 10.62
N GLY A 38 -4.70 14.15 10.52
CA GLY A 38 -6.11 14.46 10.30
C GLY A 38 -6.53 14.57 8.84
N ALA A 39 -5.66 14.15 7.90
CA ALA A 39 -6.00 14.20 6.48
C ALA A 39 -7.01 13.10 6.10
N GLU A 40 -7.84 13.41 5.11
CA GLU A 40 -8.71 12.42 4.49
C GLU A 40 -7.97 11.79 3.32
N LEU A 41 -7.78 10.46 3.38
CA LEU A 41 -6.99 9.72 2.41
C LEU A 41 -7.87 8.93 1.46
N THR A 42 -7.49 8.92 0.18
CA THR A 42 -8.08 8.05 -0.84
C THR A 42 -6.97 7.25 -1.49
N LEU A 43 -7.13 5.93 -1.56
CA LEU A 43 -6.20 5.04 -2.24
C LEU A 43 -6.74 4.73 -3.63
N ALA A 44 -5.89 4.84 -4.63
CA ALA A 44 -6.25 4.61 -6.03
C ALA A 44 -5.22 3.72 -6.72
N SER A 45 -5.67 2.96 -7.71
CA SER A 45 -4.80 2.19 -8.59
C SER A 45 -5.41 2.14 -9.99
N PRO A 46 -4.59 1.98 -11.05
CA PRO A 46 -5.11 1.99 -12.43
C PRO A 46 -6.22 0.99 -12.71
N LEU A 47 -6.17 -0.20 -12.10
CA LEU A 47 -7.20 -1.23 -12.30
C LEU A 47 -8.27 -1.22 -11.21
N GLY A 48 -8.13 -0.39 -10.17
CA GLY A 48 -9.03 -0.39 -9.02
C GLY A 48 -8.88 -1.67 -8.18
N GLY A 49 -9.66 -1.79 -7.11
CA GLY A 49 -9.64 -2.96 -6.24
C GLY A 49 -8.33 -3.13 -5.49
N GLN A 50 -7.96 -4.38 -5.20
CA GLN A 50 -6.75 -4.70 -4.45
C GLN A 50 -5.51 -4.60 -5.35
N PRO A 51 -4.60 -3.63 -5.13
CA PRO A 51 -3.35 -3.58 -5.89
C PRO A 51 -2.40 -4.68 -5.42
N PRO A 52 -1.49 -5.14 -6.30
CA PRO A 52 -0.52 -6.17 -5.92
C PRO A 52 0.53 -5.62 -4.97
N LEU A 53 0.91 -6.43 -3.99
CA LEU A 53 2.00 -6.15 -3.05
C LEU A 53 3.26 -6.85 -3.54
N ASP A 54 4.39 -6.13 -3.56
CA ASP A 54 5.67 -6.79 -3.80
C ASP A 54 5.96 -7.71 -2.62
N PRO A 55 6.09 -9.04 -2.84
CA PRO A 55 6.28 -9.98 -1.74
C PRO A 55 7.54 -9.71 -0.92
N LYS A 56 8.57 -9.14 -1.52
CA LYS A 56 9.82 -8.81 -0.83
C LYS A 56 9.60 -7.73 0.22
N SER A 57 8.68 -6.79 -0.02
CA SER A 57 8.41 -5.69 0.90
C SER A 57 7.77 -6.15 2.20
N ASN A 58 7.21 -7.35 2.22
CA ASN A 58 6.58 -7.93 3.42
C ASN A 58 7.47 -8.94 4.15
N LEU A 59 8.75 -9.06 3.75
CA LEU A 59 9.71 -9.91 4.47
C LEU A 59 10.08 -9.29 5.81
N PRO A 60 10.45 -10.11 6.82
CA PRO A 60 10.80 -9.60 8.15
C PRO A 60 11.84 -8.50 8.17
N ASP A 61 12.85 -8.57 7.29
CA ASP A 61 13.92 -7.58 7.21
C ASP A 61 13.45 -6.20 6.72
N PHE A 62 12.27 -6.13 6.12
CA PHE A 62 11.69 -4.90 5.57
C PHE A 62 10.49 -4.41 6.35
N GLN A 63 10.23 -5.00 7.53
CA GLN A 63 9.14 -4.53 8.39
C GLN A 63 9.57 -3.32 9.21
N ALA A 64 8.63 -2.41 9.41
CA ALA A 64 8.78 -1.23 10.25
C ALA A 64 7.55 -1.11 11.13
N ASP A 65 7.54 -0.16 12.07
CA ASP A 65 6.38 0.04 12.94
C ASP A 65 5.13 0.37 12.13
N GLU A 66 5.26 1.18 11.08
CA GLU A 66 4.16 1.57 10.21
C GLU A 66 3.61 0.38 9.42
N THR A 67 4.48 -0.51 8.93
CA THR A 67 4.01 -1.69 8.18
C THR A 67 3.26 -2.66 9.09
N ARG A 68 3.73 -2.84 10.32
CA ARG A 68 3.05 -3.68 11.31
C ARG A 68 1.71 -3.08 11.70
N ARG A 69 1.66 -1.76 11.88
CA ARG A 69 0.42 -1.05 12.17
C ARG A 69 -0.60 -1.25 11.04
N PHE A 70 -0.14 -1.14 9.78
CA PHE A 70 -1.00 -1.32 8.61
C PHE A 70 -1.57 -2.75 8.55
N GLU A 71 -0.72 -3.75 8.78
CA GLU A 71 -1.15 -5.15 8.76
C GLU A 71 -2.20 -5.48 9.83
N ASN A 72 -2.23 -4.72 10.92
CA ASN A 72 -3.19 -4.89 12.01
C ASN A 72 -4.35 -3.90 11.94
N ASP A 73 -4.42 -3.07 10.90
CA ASP A 73 -5.44 -2.04 10.73
C ASP A 73 -6.47 -2.51 9.70
N GLU A 74 -7.58 -3.06 10.18
CA GLU A 74 -8.63 -3.61 9.30
C GLU A 74 -9.25 -2.53 8.39
N ALA A 75 -9.41 -1.30 8.88
CA ALA A 75 -9.95 -0.21 8.08
C ALA A 75 -9.00 0.15 6.93
N ALA A 76 -7.69 0.24 7.21
CA ALA A 76 -6.68 0.53 6.19
C ALA A 76 -6.61 -0.59 5.15
N LYS A 77 -6.64 -1.84 5.59
CA LYS A 77 -6.62 -3.00 4.68
C LYS A 77 -7.86 -3.04 3.80
N ASN A 78 -9.02 -2.65 4.34
CA ASN A 78 -10.24 -2.58 3.56
C ASN A 78 -10.19 -1.47 2.50
N GLU A 79 -9.62 -0.31 2.83
CA GLU A 79 -9.40 0.76 1.86
C GLU A 79 -8.45 0.30 0.74
N LEU A 80 -7.40 -0.45 1.09
CA LEU A 80 -6.45 -1.00 0.12
C LEU A 80 -7.13 -2.02 -0.81
N ALA A 81 -8.01 -2.84 -0.29
CA ALA A 81 -8.74 -3.84 -1.07
C ALA A 81 -9.75 -3.20 -2.05
N ASN A 82 -10.12 -1.95 -1.84
CA ASN A 82 -11.17 -1.26 -2.60
C ASN A 82 -10.67 0.06 -3.20
N THR A 83 -9.45 0.08 -3.76
CA THR A 83 -8.92 1.28 -4.42
C THR A 83 -9.80 1.71 -5.59
N VAL A 84 -9.81 3.00 -5.84
CA VAL A 84 -10.58 3.58 -6.93
C VAL A 84 -9.77 3.72 -8.21
#